data_c7748f0ac512ffe591e76263c958735b
#
_entry.id   c7748f0ac512ffe591e76263c958735b
#
_cell.length_a   1.000
_cell.length_b   1.000
_cell.length_c   1.000
_cell.angle_alpha   90.00
_cell.angle_beta   90.00
_cell.angle_gamma   90.00
#
_symmetry.space_group_name_H-M   'P 1'
#
loop_
_entity.id
_entity.type
_entity.pdbx_description
1 polymer ?
#
loop_
_entity_poly.entity_id
_entity_poly.type
_entity_poly.pdbx_seq_one_letter_code
_entity_poly.pdbx_strand_id
1 'polypeptide(L)'
;MTYKIIKLQTNGTRDYILLSDIFDWFEPEIIGGTKKSEGSARKAYVIYGDIGTVEDFIICDKKIFQQRKRRFVTAFLDQHALNEGDLVKVERLAPFTYRFLPG
;
A
#
# COMPACT_ATOMS: atom_id res chain seq x y z
N MET A 1 -2.96 14.28 11.49
CA MET A 1 -2.43 13.22 10.63
C MET A 1 -2.46 11.90 11.38
N THR A 2 -2.96 10.84 10.74
CA THR A 2 -3.05 9.52 11.35
C THR A 2 -2.14 8.55 10.64
N TYR A 3 -1.79 7.47 11.33
CA TYR A 3 -0.97 6.43 10.73
C TYR A 3 -1.28 5.07 11.36
N LYS A 4 -0.87 4.03 10.66
CA LYS A 4 -0.91 2.65 11.16
C LYS A 4 0.45 2.00 10.92
N ILE A 5 0.80 1.05 11.78
CA ILE A 5 2.02 0.25 11.63
C ILE A 5 1.60 -1.15 11.22
N ILE A 6 2.23 -1.69 10.20
CA ILE A 6 1.98 -3.06 9.77
C ILE A 6 3.29 -3.85 9.77
N LYS A 7 3.16 -5.14 9.97
CA LYS A 7 4.30 -6.07 9.86
C LYS A 7 4.36 -6.55 8.43
N LEU A 8 5.51 -6.41 7.81
CA LEU A 8 5.70 -6.74 6.41
C LEU A 8 5.56 -8.23 6.17
N GLN A 9 4.68 -8.62 5.25
CA GLN A 9 4.45 -10.00 4.84
C GLN A 9 4.51 -10.04 3.32
N THR A 10 5.59 -10.58 2.79
CA THR A 10 5.83 -10.56 1.35
C THR A 10 5.72 -11.92 0.69
N ASN A 11 5.62 -13.00 1.48
CA ASN A 11 5.55 -14.37 0.98
C ASN A 11 6.66 -14.68 -0.03
N GLY A 12 7.86 -14.13 0.20
CA GLY A 12 9.00 -14.34 -0.67
C GLY A 12 9.09 -13.42 -1.86
N THR A 13 8.06 -12.62 -2.14
CA THR A 13 8.12 -11.61 -3.19
C THR A 13 8.36 -10.24 -2.56
N ARG A 14 8.83 -9.28 -3.36
CA ARG A 14 9.11 -7.93 -2.88
C ARG A 14 8.43 -6.89 -3.77
N ASP A 15 7.30 -7.23 -4.35
CA ASP A 15 6.59 -6.35 -5.27
C ASP A 15 5.19 -5.96 -4.80
N TYR A 16 4.86 -6.28 -3.55
CA TYR A 16 3.60 -5.83 -2.95
C TYR A 16 3.73 -5.73 -1.43
N ILE A 17 2.81 -4.99 -0.82
CA ILE A 17 2.70 -4.87 0.64
C ILE A 17 1.27 -5.25 1.01
N LEU A 18 1.12 -6.26 1.86
CA LEU A 18 -0.18 -6.76 2.28
C LEU A 18 -0.81 -5.82 3.30
N LEU A 19 -2.06 -5.43 3.05
CA LEU A 19 -2.76 -4.43 3.86
C LEU A 19 -3.84 -5.04 4.77
N SER A 20 -3.90 -6.38 4.89
CA SER A 20 -4.98 -7.05 5.59
C SER A 20 -5.16 -6.59 7.04
N ASP A 21 -4.07 -6.29 7.74
CA ASP A 21 -4.12 -5.91 9.15
C ASP A 21 -4.75 -4.53 9.38
N ILE A 22 -4.77 -3.70 8.36
CA ILE A 22 -5.30 -2.33 8.45
C ILE A 22 -6.35 -2.05 7.40
N PHE A 23 -6.90 -3.09 6.79
CA PHE A 23 -7.80 -2.95 5.64
C PHE A 23 -9.00 -2.05 5.95
N ASP A 24 -9.58 -2.18 7.14
CA ASP A 24 -10.77 -1.40 7.54
C ASP A 24 -10.48 0.07 7.80
N TRP A 25 -9.22 0.44 7.86
CA TRP A 25 -8.81 1.84 8.08
C TRP A 25 -8.89 2.68 6.80
N PHE A 26 -8.84 2.03 5.64
CA PHE A 26 -8.90 2.74 4.36
C PHE A 26 -10.33 3.15 4.02
N GLU A 27 -10.47 4.26 3.30
CA GLU A 27 -11.77 4.72 2.85
C GLU A 27 -12.38 3.70 1.89
N PRO A 28 -13.69 3.36 2.04
CA PRO A 28 -14.32 2.41 1.13
C PRO A 28 -14.23 2.82 -0.33
N GLU A 29 -14.19 4.12 -0.60
CA GLU A 29 -14.17 4.65 -1.97
C GLU A 29 -12.93 4.24 -2.75
N ILE A 30 -11.81 3.93 -2.08
CA ILE A 30 -10.58 3.50 -2.75
C ILE A 30 -10.42 1.99 -2.78
N ILE A 31 -11.43 1.25 -2.32
CA ILE A 31 -11.43 -0.21 -2.35
C ILE A 31 -12.27 -0.66 -3.54
N GLY A 32 -11.65 -1.39 -4.46
CA GLY A 32 -12.32 -1.91 -5.64
C GLY A 32 -12.90 -3.30 -5.41
N GLY A 33 -13.33 -3.94 -6.49
CA GLY A 33 -13.85 -5.30 -6.44
C GLY A 33 -12.74 -6.33 -6.40
N THR A 34 -13.12 -7.60 -6.59
CA THR A 34 -12.17 -8.72 -6.54
C THR A 34 -11.38 -8.87 -7.83
N LYS A 35 -11.85 -8.29 -8.92
CA LYS A 35 -11.21 -8.38 -10.23
C LYS A 35 -10.60 -7.04 -10.61
N LYS A 36 -9.54 -7.09 -11.42
CA LYS A 36 -8.87 -5.90 -11.92
C LYS A 36 -9.83 -4.98 -12.66
N SER A 37 -10.82 -5.54 -13.36
CA SER A 37 -11.82 -4.77 -14.09
C SER A 37 -12.84 -4.08 -13.18
N GLU A 38 -12.90 -4.45 -11.92
CA GLU A 38 -13.82 -3.88 -10.94
C GLU A 38 -13.09 -2.82 -10.12
N GLY A 39 -12.82 -1.68 -10.73
CA GLY A 39 -12.09 -0.60 -10.06
C GLY A 39 -12.89 0.02 -8.92
N SER A 40 -12.23 0.90 -8.18
CA SER A 40 -12.83 1.63 -7.07
C SER A 40 -13.60 2.86 -7.58
N ALA A 41 -14.45 3.42 -6.71
CA ALA A 41 -15.15 4.67 -7.02
C ALA A 41 -14.15 5.84 -7.13
N ARG A 42 -13.07 5.81 -6.36
CA ARG A 42 -12.02 6.82 -6.38
C ARG A 42 -10.66 6.14 -6.33
N LYS A 43 -9.62 6.83 -6.78
CA LYS A 43 -8.26 6.36 -6.63
C LYS A 43 -7.55 7.10 -5.51
N ALA A 44 -6.64 6.38 -4.84
CA ALA A 44 -5.79 6.96 -3.83
C ALA A 44 -4.47 7.41 -4.45
N TYR A 45 -3.83 8.39 -3.83
CA TYR A 45 -2.44 8.72 -4.13
C TYR A 45 -1.58 7.99 -3.11
N VAL A 46 -0.68 7.15 -3.60
CA VAL A 46 0.17 6.30 -2.75
C VAL A 46 1.62 6.71 -2.96
N ILE A 47 2.25 7.19 -1.89
CA ILE A 47 3.62 7.69 -1.92
C ILE A 47 4.52 6.63 -1.29
N TYR A 48 5.51 6.17 -2.04
CA TYR A 48 6.48 5.18 -1.56
C TYR A 48 7.76 5.89 -1.11
N GLY A 49 7.75 6.41 0.12
CA GLY A 49 8.90 7.13 0.66
C GLY A 49 9.37 8.23 -0.29
N ASP A 50 10.64 8.18 -0.67
CA ASP A 50 11.23 9.13 -1.62
C ASP A 50 11.22 8.61 -3.06
N ILE A 51 10.65 7.44 -3.29
CA ILE A 51 10.73 6.76 -4.59
C ILE A 51 9.78 7.41 -5.59
N GLY A 52 8.52 7.63 -5.19
CA GLY A 52 7.55 8.23 -6.09
C GLY A 52 6.12 8.01 -5.63
N THR A 53 5.18 8.57 -6.41
CA THR A 53 3.75 8.52 -6.13
C THR A 53 3.02 7.79 -7.25
N VAL A 54 2.05 6.97 -6.88
CA VAL A 54 1.23 6.20 -7.81
C VAL A 54 -0.24 6.45 -7.49
N GLU A 55 -1.08 6.65 -8.51
CA GLU A 55 -2.52 6.60 -8.34
C GLU A 55 -2.94 5.13 -8.36
N ASP A 56 -3.68 4.69 -7.35
CA ASP A 56 -3.98 3.28 -7.20
C ASP A 56 -5.29 3.06 -6.43
N PHE A 57 -5.71 1.82 -6.37
CA PHE A 57 -6.83 1.41 -5.52
C PHE A 57 -6.52 0.03 -4.93
N ILE A 58 -7.24 -0.34 -3.86
CA ILE A 58 -7.02 -1.61 -3.16
C ILE A 58 -7.93 -2.67 -3.74
N ILE A 59 -7.37 -3.85 -4.06
CA ILE A 59 -8.18 -5.01 -4.46
C ILE A 59 -8.76 -5.62 -3.19
N CYS A 60 -10.09 -5.70 -3.12
CA CYS A 60 -10.79 -6.19 -1.94
C CYS A 60 -10.36 -7.61 -1.55
N ASP A 61 -10.22 -8.49 -2.52
CA ASP A 61 -9.89 -9.89 -2.29
C ASP A 61 -8.46 -10.08 -1.77
N LYS A 62 -7.51 -9.48 -2.46
CA LYS A 62 -6.08 -9.64 -2.15
C LYS A 62 -5.58 -8.68 -1.09
N LYS A 63 -6.29 -7.58 -0.86
CA LYS A 63 -5.95 -6.54 0.11
C LYS A 63 -4.56 -5.94 -0.15
N ILE A 64 -4.28 -5.67 -1.42
CA ILE A 64 -3.06 -4.99 -1.87
C ILE A 64 -3.45 -3.91 -2.88
N PHE A 65 -2.57 -2.93 -3.07
CA PHE A 65 -2.78 -1.95 -4.12
C PHE A 65 -2.62 -2.63 -5.48
N GLN A 66 -3.57 -2.38 -6.39
CA GLN A 66 -3.67 -3.09 -7.67
C GLN A 66 -2.50 -2.82 -8.61
N GLN A 67 -2.19 -1.55 -8.83
CA GLN A 67 -1.15 -1.17 -9.77
C GLN A 67 0.23 -1.14 -9.14
N ARG A 68 0.30 -0.78 -7.88
CA ARG A 68 1.46 -0.74 -6.99
C ARG A 68 2.84 -0.58 -7.64
N LYS A 69 2.94 -0.10 -8.83
CA LYS A 69 4.21 -0.03 -9.57
C LYS A 69 5.29 -0.87 -8.90
N ARG A 70 5.41 -2.12 -9.32
CA ARG A 70 6.28 -3.10 -8.65
C ARG A 70 7.68 -2.56 -8.40
N ARG A 71 8.19 -1.79 -9.35
CA ARG A 71 9.50 -1.15 -9.24
C ARG A 71 9.59 -0.21 -8.05
N PHE A 72 8.51 0.54 -7.78
CA PHE A 72 8.47 1.46 -6.65
C PHE A 72 8.45 0.70 -5.32
N VAL A 73 7.66 -0.37 -5.24
CA VAL A 73 7.60 -1.18 -4.03
C VAL A 73 8.95 -1.83 -3.75
N THR A 74 9.55 -2.46 -4.75
CA THR A 74 10.85 -3.11 -4.61
C THR A 74 11.93 -2.09 -4.22
N ALA A 75 11.96 -0.93 -4.87
CA ALA A 75 12.93 0.12 -4.55
C ALA A 75 12.75 0.64 -3.12
N PHE A 76 11.50 0.81 -2.68
CA PHE A 76 11.22 1.25 -1.32
C PHE A 76 11.74 0.23 -0.29
N LEU A 77 11.44 -1.05 -0.50
CA LEU A 77 11.88 -2.10 0.41
C LEU A 77 13.41 -2.21 0.44
N ASP A 78 14.04 -2.11 -0.72
CA ASP A 78 15.51 -2.21 -0.83
C ASP A 78 16.21 -1.00 -0.22
N GLN A 79 15.68 0.20 -0.46
CA GLN A 79 16.26 1.43 0.06
C GLN A 79 16.34 1.44 1.58
N HIS A 80 15.33 0.88 2.23
CA HIS A 80 15.24 0.85 3.69
C HIS A 80 15.62 -0.50 4.29
N ALA A 81 16.17 -1.41 3.48
CA ALA A 81 16.57 -2.76 3.89
C ALA A 81 15.45 -3.49 4.64
N LEU A 82 14.22 -3.36 4.15
CA LEU A 82 13.05 -3.96 4.78
C LEU A 82 12.86 -5.39 4.28
N ASN A 83 12.67 -6.29 5.23
CA ASN A 83 12.44 -7.71 4.95
C ASN A 83 11.17 -8.17 5.63
N GLU A 84 10.74 -9.39 5.31
CA GLU A 84 9.57 -9.98 5.95
C GLU A 84 9.75 -9.95 7.47
N GLY A 85 8.74 -9.49 8.18
CA GLY A 85 8.77 -9.34 9.62
C GLY A 85 9.11 -7.93 10.09
N ASP A 86 9.66 -7.09 9.22
CA ASP A 86 9.96 -5.71 9.58
C ASP A 86 8.68 -4.87 9.60
N LEU A 87 8.74 -3.73 10.27
CA LEU A 87 7.58 -2.85 10.40
C LEU A 87 7.59 -1.78 9.33
N VAL A 88 6.40 -1.47 8.82
CA VAL A 88 6.17 -0.40 7.85
C VAL A 88 5.10 0.52 8.41
N LYS A 89 5.34 1.83 8.34
CA LYS A 89 4.35 2.84 8.71
C LYS A 89 3.58 3.27 7.46
N VAL A 90 2.26 3.33 7.59
CA VAL A 90 1.39 3.86 6.55
C VAL A 90 0.72 5.10 7.12
N GLU A 91 1.04 6.27 6.58
CA GLU A 91 0.48 7.55 7.04
C GLU A 91 -0.64 7.99 6.11
N ARG A 92 -1.72 8.52 6.69
CA ARG A 92 -2.75 9.22 5.92
C ARG A 92 -2.45 10.71 6.00
N LEU A 93 -1.97 11.29 4.91
CA LEU A 93 -1.59 12.69 4.85
C LEU A 93 -2.79 13.60 4.61
N ALA A 94 -3.77 13.12 3.87
CA ALA A 94 -4.99 13.82 3.48
C ALA A 94 -6.01 12.77 3.06
N PRO A 95 -7.28 13.14 2.83
CA PRO A 95 -8.23 12.17 2.28
C PRO A 95 -7.68 11.52 1.00
N PHE A 96 -7.75 10.20 0.94
CA PHE A 96 -7.30 9.40 -0.21
C PHE A 96 -5.81 9.53 -0.52
N THR A 97 -4.98 9.96 0.44
CA THR A 97 -3.54 10.15 0.23
C THR A 97 -2.76 9.44 1.33
N TYR A 98 -1.92 8.49 0.94
CA TYR A 98 -1.18 7.63 1.86
C TYR A 98 0.29 7.62 1.52
N ARG A 99 1.13 7.49 2.55
CA ARG A 99 2.58 7.40 2.39
C ARG A 99 3.14 6.22 3.17
N PHE A 100 3.93 5.40 2.52
CA PHE A 100 4.67 4.32 3.17
C PHE A 100 6.03 4.82 3.63
N LEU A 101 6.38 4.48 4.88
CA LEU A 101 7.67 4.79 5.50
C LEU A 101 8.14 3.58 6.29
N PRO A 102 9.46 3.50 6.60
CA PRO A 102 9.93 2.48 7.55
C PRO A 102 9.26 2.70 8.90
N GLY A 103 8.87 1.63 9.54
CA GLY A 103 8.17 1.67 10.82
C GLY A 103 9.03 1.97 12.02
#